data_559667b7484e880d211d4958e92f2244
#
_entry.id   559667b7484e880d211d4958e92f2244
#
_cell.length_a   1.000
_cell.length_b   1.000
_cell.length_c   1.000
_cell.angle_alpha   90.00
_cell.angle_beta   90.00
_cell.angle_gamma   90.00
#
_symmetry.space_group_name_H-M   'P 1'
#
loop_
_entity.id
_entity.type
_entity.pdbx_description
1 polymer ?
#
loop_
_entity_poly.entity_id
_entity_poly.type
_entity_poly.pdbx_seq_one_letter_code
_entity_poly.pdbx_strand_id
1 'polypeptide(L)'
;MKSYIFIIIASSLMLTACGPSSSNNQPQETRMATNTTEAVNNEPQRMQTSEVKESFTYKGKQYQSHIVRRADESLPMVTNDEQQQFYDNSIALKLSCEGKQLVSRTFTKKDFLHLVDANFAKQAILEGIVFNEANEQGICFAASVGHPESDLYQPIRIVVSANGNLSISLEEDMMEVTSAEEGENS
;
A
#
# COMPACT_ATOMS: atom_id res chain seq x y z
N MET A 1 28.81 29.48 19.72
CA MET A 1 29.14 29.44 21.17
C MET A 1 27.92 28.98 21.93
N LYS A 2 28.11 28.05 22.82
CA LYS A 2 27.13 27.47 23.81
C LYS A 2 26.40 26.25 23.29
N SER A 3 26.42 25.18 23.88
CA SER A 3 27.05 24.50 25.04
C SER A 3 26.30 23.19 25.15
N TYR A 4 27.03 22.12 25.00
CA TYR A 4 26.53 20.75 25.15
C TYR A 4 26.43 20.42 26.64
N ILE A 5 25.30 19.91 27.10
CA ILE A 5 25.16 19.30 28.43
C ILE A 5 24.96 17.79 28.22
N PHE A 6 26.05 17.06 28.50
CA PHE A 6 26.04 15.63 28.72
C PHE A 6 25.54 15.36 30.14
N ILE A 7 24.50 14.54 30.26
CA ILE A 7 24.16 13.91 31.54
C ILE A 7 24.38 12.41 31.39
N ILE A 8 25.49 11.98 32.00
CA ILE A 8 25.80 10.57 32.24
C ILE A 8 25.14 10.23 33.57
N ILE A 9 24.28 9.21 33.59
CA ILE A 9 23.87 8.54 34.82
C ILE A 9 24.31 7.09 34.72
N ALA A 10 25.33 6.81 35.52
CA ALA A 10 25.89 5.49 35.73
C ALA A 10 25.17 4.77 36.88
N SER A 11 25.23 3.44 36.82
CA SER A 11 25.28 2.53 37.97
C SER A 11 23.94 2.08 38.56
N SER A 12 23.61 0.79 38.55
CA SER A 12 24.03 -0.07 39.67
C SER A 12 23.71 -1.56 39.36
N LEU A 13 24.74 -2.37 39.33
CA LEU A 13 24.64 -3.83 39.46
C LEU A 13 24.25 -4.19 40.89
N MET A 14 23.28 -5.09 41.05
CA MET A 14 23.20 -5.91 42.24
C MET A 14 23.07 -7.39 41.84
N LEU A 15 24.20 -8.07 42.01
CA LEU A 15 24.27 -9.53 42.13
C LEU A 15 23.85 -9.90 43.55
N THR A 16 22.94 -10.88 43.68
CA THR A 16 22.85 -11.68 44.88
C THR A 16 22.81 -13.17 44.50
N ALA A 17 23.76 -13.84 45.08
CA ALA A 17 24.11 -15.24 44.84
C ALA A 17 23.34 -16.19 45.76
N CYS A 18 23.21 -17.41 45.27
CA CYS A 18 23.33 -18.73 45.90
C CYS A 18 22.64 -19.05 47.25
N GLY A 19 21.97 -20.19 47.21
CA GLY A 19 21.85 -21.12 48.31
C GLY A 19 21.29 -22.47 47.83
N PRO A 20 21.94 -23.60 48.15
CA PRO A 20 21.62 -24.92 47.59
C PRO A 20 20.78 -25.81 48.50
N SER A 21 20.21 -26.83 47.86
CA SER A 21 19.74 -28.14 48.40
C SER A 21 18.44 -28.23 49.17
N SER A 22 17.52 -29.01 48.63
CA SER A 22 17.21 -30.36 49.06
C SER A 22 16.11 -31.01 48.23
N SER A 23 16.40 -32.24 47.84
CA SER A 23 15.49 -33.21 47.26
C SER A 23 14.11 -33.27 47.95
N ASN A 24 13.04 -33.33 47.14
CA ASN A 24 12.03 -34.35 47.32
C ASN A 24 11.09 -34.45 46.09
N ASN A 25 10.77 -35.67 45.81
CA ASN A 25 9.96 -36.24 44.78
C ASN A 25 8.58 -35.56 44.58
N GLN A 26 8.22 -35.55 43.24
CA GLN A 26 6.87 -35.74 42.70
C GLN A 26 5.90 -34.57 42.58
N PRO A 27 5.01 -34.63 41.60
CA PRO A 27 4.89 -35.38 40.35
C PRO A 27 5.01 -34.49 39.11
N GLN A 28 5.22 -35.18 38.00
CA GLN A 28 5.23 -34.62 36.65
C GLN A 28 3.83 -34.01 36.33
N GLU A 29 3.65 -32.72 36.54
CA GLU A 29 2.56 -32.01 35.92
C GLU A 29 2.89 -31.85 34.44
N THR A 30 2.17 -32.61 33.65
CA THR A 30 2.03 -32.40 32.21
C THR A 30 1.61 -30.95 31.98
N ARG A 31 2.60 -30.12 31.66
CA ARG A 31 2.26 -28.78 31.09
C ARG A 31 1.58 -29.06 29.75
N MET A 32 0.27 -29.05 29.79
CA MET A 32 -0.53 -28.84 28.61
C MET A 32 0.00 -27.54 27.99
N ALA A 33 0.65 -27.68 26.83
CA ALA A 33 0.85 -26.57 25.94
C ALA A 33 -0.54 -26.04 25.64
N THR A 34 -0.89 -24.94 26.26
CA THR A 34 -2.05 -24.15 25.87
C THR A 34 -1.69 -23.64 24.49
N ASN A 35 -2.13 -24.35 23.46
CA ASN A 35 -2.23 -23.77 22.13
C ASN A 35 -3.17 -22.58 22.28
N THR A 36 -2.63 -21.42 22.51
CA THR A 36 -3.32 -20.18 22.27
C THR A 36 -3.52 -20.13 20.74
N THR A 37 -4.64 -20.65 20.30
CA THR A 37 -5.15 -20.35 18.97
C THR A 37 -5.35 -18.85 19.00
N GLU A 38 -4.43 -18.09 18.42
CA GLU A 38 -4.69 -16.67 18.15
C GLU A 38 -6.00 -16.67 17.39
N ALA A 39 -6.99 -15.99 17.98
CA ALA A 39 -8.27 -15.80 17.32
C ALA A 39 -7.97 -15.06 16.02
N VAL A 40 -8.13 -15.75 14.89
CA VAL A 40 -8.05 -15.13 13.58
C VAL A 40 -9.08 -14.00 13.60
N ASN A 41 -8.59 -12.77 13.51
CA ASN A 41 -9.45 -11.61 13.43
C ASN A 41 -10.18 -11.68 12.07
N ASN A 42 -11.42 -12.13 12.09
CA ASN A 42 -12.23 -12.30 10.88
C ASN A 42 -12.88 -10.98 10.42
N GLU A 43 -12.51 -9.84 11.01
CA GLU A 43 -13.02 -8.56 10.55
C GLU A 43 -12.38 -8.18 9.21
N PRO A 44 -13.18 -7.71 8.24
CA PRO A 44 -12.64 -7.27 6.96
C PRO A 44 -11.61 -6.16 7.14
N GLN A 45 -10.46 -6.34 6.52
CA GLN A 45 -9.36 -5.38 6.57
C GLN A 45 -9.62 -4.22 5.62
N ARG A 46 -9.04 -3.07 5.94
CA ARG A 46 -9.12 -1.86 5.10
C ARG A 46 -7.77 -1.16 5.03
N MET A 47 -7.43 -0.68 3.84
CA MET A 47 -6.30 0.21 3.70
C MET A 47 -6.59 1.53 4.42
N GLN A 48 -5.56 2.11 5.02
CA GLN A 48 -5.68 3.44 5.64
C GLN A 48 -6.09 4.49 4.59
N THR A 49 -6.93 5.44 5.00
CA THR A 49 -7.24 6.60 4.16
C THR A 49 -5.95 7.36 3.85
N SER A 50 -5.76 7.71 2.59
CA SER A 50 -4.62 8.50 2.12
C SER A 50 -5.12 9.75 1.41
N GLU A 51 -4.50 10.88 1.69
CA GLU A 51 -4.75 12.16 1.01
C GLU A 51 -3.41 12.78 0.62
N VAL A 52 -3.21 13.00 -0.67
CA VAL A 52 -1.98 13.56 -1.24
C VAL A 52 -2.34 14.76 -2.10
N LYS A 53 -1.61 15.86 -1.91
CA LYS A 53 -1.69 17.08 -2.73
C LYS A 53 -0.30 17.39 -3.26
N GLU A 54 -0.18 17.55 -4.55
CA GLU A 54 1.07 17.89 -5.20
C GLU A 54 0.87 19.09 -6.14
N SER A 55 1.87 19.97 -6.16
CA SER A 55 1.91 21.12 -7.06
C SER A 55 3.13 21.03 -7.96
N PHE A 56 2.95 21.19 -9.25
CA PHE A 56 4.00 21.09 -10.24
C PHE A 56 3.78 22.04 -11.40
N THR A 57 4.84 22.31 -12.17
CA THR A 57 4.79 23.13 -13.37
C THR A 57 4.85 22.24 -14.61
N TYR A 58 3.92 22.44 -15.53
CA TYR A 58 3.91 21.74 -16.82
C TYR A 58 3.59 22.73 -17.95
N LYS A 59 4.45 22.77 -18.99
CA LYS A 59 4.32 23.71 -20.12
C LYS A 59 4.08 25.16 -19.69
N GLY A 60 4.83 25.60 -18.65
CA GLY A 60 4.79 26.96 -18.12
C GLY A 60 3.55 27.32 -17.29
N LYS A 61 2.65 26.38 -16.98
CA LYS A 61 1.46 26.56 -16.16
C LYS A 61 1.59 25.82 -14.84
N GLN A 62 0.94 26.33 -13.79
CA GLN A 62 0.89 25.71 -12.49
C GLN A 62 -0.29 24.73 -12.43
N TYR A 63 0.02 23.51 -12.03
CA TYR A 63 -0.94 22.44 -11.80
C TYR A 63 -0.93 22.01 -10.35
N GLN A 64 -2.08 21.52 -9.88
CA GLN A 64 -2.21 20.90 -8.58
C GLN A 64 -3.06 19.64 -8.71
N SER A 65 -2.50 18.52 -8.27
CA SER A 65 -3.25 17.27 -8.08
C SER A 65 -3.70 17.15 -6.63
N HIS A 66 -4.86 16.54 -6.43
CA HIS A 66 -5.40 16.17 -5.13
C HIS A 66 -6.01 14.78 -5.25
N ILE A 67 -5.40 13.83 -4.59
CA ILE A 67 -5.75 12.41 -4.65
C ILE A 67 -6.16 11.95 -3.26
N VAL A 68 -7.35 11.34 -3.17
CA VAL A 68 -7.87 10.81 -1.91
C VAL A 68 -8.29 9.36 -2.11
N ARG A 69 -7.64 8.41 -1.42
CA ARG A 69 -8.03 7.00 -1.36
C ARG A 69 -8.77 6.72 -0.08
N ARG A 70 -9.86 5.96 -0.19
CA ARG A 70 -10.64 5.46 0.94
C ARG A 70 -11.14 4.06 0.67
N ALA A 71 -11.15 3.21 1.70
CA ALA A 71 -11.91 1.96 1.65
C ALA A 71 -13.38 2.28 1.44
N ASP A 72 -14.04 1.56 0.54
CA ASP A 72 -15.41 1.83 0.12
C ASP A 72 -16.29 0.60 0.40
N GLU A 73 -17.09 0.68 1.45
CA GLU A 73 -17.95 -0.42 1.90
C GLU A 73 -19.11 -0.73 0.94
N SER A 74 -19.35 0.15 -0.04
CA SER A 74 -20.36 -0.10 -1.09
C SER A 74 -19.85 -0.99 -2.23
N LEU A 75 -18.52 -1.21 -2.30
CA LEU A 75 -17.90 -2.08 -3.29
C LEU A 75 -17.88 -3.54 -2.80
N PRO A 76 -17.87 -4.53 -3.73
CA PRO A 76 -17.66 -5.92 -3.35
C PRO A 76 -16.35 -6.11 -2.61
N MET A 77 -16.40 -6.80 -1.47
CA MET A 77 -15.21 -7.23 -0.77
C MET A 77 -14.41 -8.24 -1.59
N VAL A 78 -13.11 -8.26 -1.32
CA VAL A 78 -12.16 -9.20 -1.92
C VAL A 78 -11.70 -10.18 -0.84
N THR A 79 -11.51 -11.43 -1.22
CA THR A 79 -11.00 -12.48 -0.32
C THR A 79 -9.70 -13.01 -0.92
N ASN A 80 -8.61 -13.01 -0.14
CA ASN A 80 -7.33 -13.57 -0.54
C ASN A 80 -7.30 -15.11 -0.34
N ASP A 81 -6.20 -15.75 -0.71
CA ASP A 81 -6.02 -17.20 -0.60
C ASP A 81 -6.05 -17.71 0.87
N GLU A 82 -5.73 -16.83 1.83
CA GLU A 82 -5.78 -17.13 3.26
C GLU A 82 -7.18 -16.93 3.88
N GLN A 83 -8.20 -16.71 3.05
CA GLN A 83 -9.59 -16.46 3.45
C GLN A 83 -9.80 -15.16 4.24
N GLN A 84 -8.85 -14.24 4.17
CA GLN A 84 -9.00 -12.91 4.75
C GLN A 84 -9.81 -12.02 3.80
N GLN A 85 -10.67 -11.19 4.36
CA GLN A 85 -11.52 -10.26 3.61
C GLN A 85 -10.96 -8.84 3.64
N PHE A 86 -11.07 -8.17 2.51
CA PHE A 86 -10.59 -6.80 2.33
C PHE A 86 -11.68 -5.94 1.68
N TYR A 87 -11.83 -4.72 2.17
CA TYR A 87 -12.59 -3.71 1.46
C TYR A 87 -11.79 -3.22 0.25
N ASP A 88 -12.45 -3.10 -0.90
CA ASP A 88 -11.87 -2.42 -2.06
C ASP A 88 -11.89 -0.90 -1.86
N ASN A 89 -11.15 -0.16 -2.66
CA ASN A 89 -11.00 1.27 -2.51
C ASN A 89 -11.69 2.04 -3.62
N SER A 90 -12.18 3.23 -3.27
CA SER A 90 -12.45 4.30 -4.21
C SER A 90 -11.39 5.39 -4.10
N ILE A 91 -10.92 5.93 -5.24
CA ILE A 91 -9.87 6.93 -5.30
C ILE A 91 -10.36 8.13 -6.09
N ALA A 92 -10.53 9.25 -5.41
CA ALA A 92 -10.87 10.51 -6.04
C ALA A 92 -9.59 11.21 -6.51
N LEU A 93 -9.52 11.53 -7.81
CA LEU A 93 -8.48 12.33 -8.44
C LEU A 93 -9.09 13.67 -8.88
N LYS A 94 -8.54 14.76 -8.37
CA LYS A 94 -8.80 16.11 -8.86
C LYS A 94 -7.50 16.69 -9.39
N LEU A 95 -7.56 17.30 -10.56
CA LEU A 95 -6.46 18.03 -11.17
C LEU A 95 -6.95 19.43 -11.54
N SER A 96 -6.21 20.43 -11.12
CA SER A 96 -6.47 21.83 -11.51
C SER A 96 -5.28 22.42 -12.26
N CYS A 97 -5.55 23.39 -13.14
CA CYS A 97 -4.58 24.18 -13.86
C CYS A 97 -4.87 25.65 -13.61
N GLU A 98 -3.89 26.41 -13.13
CA GLU A 98 -4.05 27.84 -12.81
C GLU A 98 -5.30 28.10 -11.93
N GLY A 99 -5.51 27.21 -10.93
CA GLY A 99 -6.65 27.28 -10.01
C GLY A 99 -8.01 26.83 -10.59
N LYS A 100 -8.09 26.51 -11.89
CA LYS A 100 -9.31 26.00 -12.51
C LYS A 100 -9.30 24.47 -12.56
N GLN A 101 -10.40 23.84 -12.15
CA GLN A 101 -10.55 22.40 -12.21
C GLN A 101 -10.51 21.91 -13.67
N LEU A 102 -9.58 21.02 -13.97
CA LEU A 102 -9.41 20.37 -15.26
C LEU A 102 -10.04 18.98 -15.27
N VAL A 103 -9.79 18.19 -14.19
CA VAL A 103 -10.33 16.85 -13.99
C VAL A 103 -10.89 16.72 -12.58
N SER A 104 -11.99 16.00 -12.44
CA SER A 104 -12.50 15.51 -11.17
C SER A 104 -13.19 14.17 -11.44
N ARG A 105 -12.56 13.08 -11.00
CA ARG A 105 -13.06 11.71 -11.22
C ARG A 105 -12.76 10.84 -10.01
N THR A 106 -13.72 9.97 -9.69
CA THR A 106 -13.50 8.88 -8.73
C THR A 106 -13.31 7.59 -9.52
N PHE A 107 -12.24 6.89 -9.21
CA PHE A 107 -11.88 5.60 -9.77
C PHE A 107 -12.20 4.49 -8.79
N THR A 108 -12.59 3.36 -9.32
CA THR A 108 -12.70 2.07 -8.64
C THR A 108 -11.98 1.02 -9.47
N LYS A 109 -11.75 -0.17 -8.94
CA LYS A 109 -11.15 -1.28 -9.70
C LYS A 109 -11.87 -1.53 -11.03
N LYS A 110 -13.18 -1.29 -11.11
CA LYS A 110 -13.99 -1.47 -12.34
C LYS A 110 -13.46 -0.68 -13.53
N ASP A 111 -12.86 0.48 -13.29
CA ASP A 111 -12.31 1.32 -14.36
C ASP A 111 -11.13 0.66 -15.08
N PHE A 112 -10.50 -0.35 -14.46
CA PHE A 112 -9.28 -0.99 -14.90
C PHE A 112 -9.45 -2.46 -15.31
N LEU A 113 -10.61 -3.06 -15.13
CA LEU A 113 -10.86 -4.49 -15.39
C LEU A 113 -10.57 -4.94 -16.82
N HIS A 114 -10.64 -4.02 -17.79
CA HIS A 114 -10.33 -4.32 -19.19
C HIS A 114 -8.82 -4.47 -19.47
N LEU A 115 -7.96 -4.10 -18.51
CA LEU A 115 -6.51 -4.18 -18.57
C LEU A 115 -5.93 -5.30 -17.69
N VAL A 116 -6.74 -5.88 -16.82
CA VAL A 116 -6.30 -6.83 -15.80
C VAL A 116 -6.88 -8.20 -16.09
N ASP A 117 -6.08 -9.26 -15.90
CA ASP A 117 -6.59 -10.63 -16.01
C ASP A 117 -7.79 -10.84 -15.06
N ALA A 118 -8.83 -11.52 -15.56
CA ALA A 118 -10.09 -11.68 -14.84
C ALA A 118 -9.94 -12.53 -13.55
N ASN A 119 -9.01 -13.51 -13.52
CA ASN A 119 -8.77 -14.30 -12.31
C ASN A 119 -7.99 -13.52 -11.29
N PHE A 120 -6.95 -12.79 -11.75
CA PHE A 120 -6.20 -11.87 -10.90
C PHE A 120 -7.11 -10.82 -10.26
N ALA A 121 -8.00 -10.20 -11.03
CA ALA A 121 -8.91 -9.16 -10.57
C ALA A 121 -9.88 -9.61 -9.47
N LYS A 122 -10.18 -10.92 -9.35
CA LYS A 122 -11.07 -11.44 -8.30
C LYS A 122 -10.52 -11.25 -6.90
N GLN A 123 -9.20 -11.35 -6.74
CA GLN A 123 -8.51 -11.23 -5.45
C GLN A 123 -7.80 -9.88 -5.30
N ALA A 124 -7.87 -9.00 -6.28
CA ALA A 124 -7.19 -7.72 -6.28
C ALA A 124 -8.10 -6.58 -5.83
N ILE A 125 -7.50 -5.54 -5.27
CA ILE A 125 -8.12 -4.25 -4.93
C ILE A 125 -7.46 -3.13 -5.74
N LEU A 126 -8.11 -1.98 -5.85
CA LEU A 126 -7.47 -0.76 -6.32
C LEU A 126 -6.59 -0.19 -5.19
N GLU A 127 -5.27 -0.35 -5.29
CA GLU A 127 -4.36 0.00 -4.19
C GLU A 127 -4.04 1.48 -4.13
N GLY A 128 -3.80 2.11 -5.28
CA GLY A 128 -3.34 3.48 -5.31
C GLY A 128 -3.46 4.16 -6.67
N ILE A 129 -3.43 5.48 -6.62
CA ILE A 129 -3.15 6.38 -7.74
C ILE A 129 -2.22 7.45 -7.18
N VAL A 130 -1.11 7.74 -7.87
CA VAL A 130 -0.14 8.77 -7.49
C VAL A 130 0.26 9.58 -8.72
N PHE A 131 0.62 10.85 -8.54
CA PHE A 131 1.27 11.62 -9.60
C PHE A 131 2.65 10.98 -9.88
N ASN A 132 2.96 10.76 -11.14
CA ASN A 132 4.23 10.21 -11.56
C ASN A 132 5.10 11.30 -12.20
N GLU A 133 4.65 11.83 -13.33
CA GLU A 133 5.42 12.80 -14.10
C GLU A 133 4.50 13.66 -14.99
N ALA A 134 5.07 14.69 -15.58
CA ALA A 134 4.44 15.45 -16.66
C ALA A 134 5.42 15.52 -17.84
N ASN A 135 5.05 14.93 -18.96
CA ASN A 135 5.89 14.76 -20.15
C ASN A 135 5.15 15.16 -21.44
N GLU A 136 5.68 14.80 -22.60
CA GLU A 136 5.06 15.16 -23.90
C GLU A 136 3.66 14.54 -24.08
N GLN A 137 3.40 13.38 -23.50
CA GLN A 137 2.10 12.70 -23.55
C GLN A 137 1.02 13.41 -22.73
N GLY A 138 1.42 14.08 -21.63
CA GLY A 138 0.52 14.75 -20.73
C GLY A 138 0.97 14.71 -19.28
N ILE A 139 0.00 14.78 -18.38
CA ILE A 139 0.21 14.62 -16.94
C ILE A 139 -0.11 13.17 -16.59
N CYS A 140 0.93 12.44 -16.17
CA CYS A 140 0.89 11.01 -15.96
C CYS A 140 0.70 10.68 -14.47
N PHE A 141 -0.22 9.78 -14.19
CA PHE A 141 -0.42 9.18 -12.87
C PHE A 141 -0.17 7.67 -12.99
N ALA A 142 0.53 7.11 -12.02
CA ALA A 142 0.66 5.67 -11.85
C ALA A 142 -0.49 5.18 -10.97
N ALA A 143 -1.10 4.08 -11.38
CA ALA A 143 -2.12 3.37 -10.61
C ALA A 143 -1.74 1.90 -10.46
N SER A 144 -2.21 1.25 -9.40
CA SER A 144 -2.02 -0.18 -9.18
C SER A 144 -3.31 -0.88 -8.78
N VAL A 145 -3.53 -2.03 -9.39
CA VAL A 145 -4.52 -3.03 -8.98
C VAL A 145 -3.73 -4.23 -8.51
N GLY A 146 -3.82 -4.59 -7.23
CA GLY A 146 -2.96 -5.61 -6.64
C GLY A 146 -3.66 -6.49 -5.61
N HIS A 147 -3.06 -7.65 -5.32
CA HIS A 147 -3.51 -8.54 -4.26
C HIS A 147 -3.13 -7.95 -2.91
N PRO A 148 -4.07 -7.77 -1.98
CA PRO A 148 -3.78 -7.24 -0.66
C PRO A 148 -2.70 -8.06 0.05
N GLU A 149 -1.78 -7.37 0.75
CA GLU A 149 -0.69 -7.97 1.53
C GLU A 149 0.27 -8.84 0.72
N SER A 150 0.40 -8.56 -0.59
CA SER A 150 1.34 -9.25 -1.47
C SER A 150 2.06 -8.27 -2.39
N ASP A 151 3.12 -8.73 -3.04
CA ASP A 151 3.86 -7.96 -4.05
C ASP A 151 3.26 -8.11 -5.46
N LEU A 152 2.14 -8.81 -5.58
CA LEU A 152 1.48 -9.06 -6.87
C LEU A 152 0.56 -7.89 -7.23
N TYR A 153 0.94 -7.12 -8.22
CA TYR A 153 0.14 -6.01 -8.72
C TYR A 153 0.26 -5.83 -10.24
N GLN A 154 -0.75 -5.23 -10.83
CA GLN A 154 -0.77 -4.81 -12.22
C GLN A 154 -0.54 -3.30 -12.27
N PRO A 155 0.59 -2.83 -12.82
CA PRO A 155 0.85 -1.41 -12.99
C PRO A 155 0.05 -0.83 -14.15
N ILE A 156 -0.53 0.34 -13.93
CA ILE A 156 -1.43 1.02 -14.86
C ILE A 156 -1.01 2.48 -14.97
N ARG A 157 -1.01 3.00 -16.19
CA ARG A 157 -0.76 4.41 -16.51
C ARG A 157 -2.09 5.13 -16.79
N ILE A 158 -2.30 6.26 -16.13
CA ILE A 158 -3.38 7.21 -16.43
C ILE A 158 -2.74 8.48 -16.96
N VAL A 159 -3.09 8.90 -18.16
CA VAL A 159 -2.58 10.15 -18.76
C VAL A 159 -3.72 11.14 -18.90
N VAL A 160 -3.50 12.35 -18.39
CA VAL A 160 -4.41 13.49 -18.55
C VAL A 160 -3.82 14.46 -19.57
N SER A 161 -4.50 14.64 -20.70
CA SER A 161 -4.12 15.61 -21.71
C SER A 161 -4.35 17.05 -21.24
N ALA A 162 -3.78 18.01 -21.95
CA ALA A 162 -3.98 19.45 -21.68
C ALA A 162 -5.46 19.88 -21.69
N ASN A 163 -6.33 19.14 -22.37
CA ASN A 163 -7.77 19.40 -22.46
C ASN A 163 -8.58 18.65 -21.38
N GLY A 164 -7.92 17.92 -20.47
CA GLY A 164 -8.57 17.14 -19.43
C GLY A 164 -9.09 15.76 -19.87
N ASN A 165 -8.78 15.32 -21.09
CA ASN A 165 -9.11 13.97 -21.53
C ASN A 165 -8.22 12.95 -20.83
N LEU A 166 -8.83 11.85 -20.38
CA LEU A 166 -8.13 10.75 -19.73
C LEU A 166 -7.95 9.59 -20.70
N SER A 167 -6.74 9.03 -20.72
CA SER A 167 -6.45 7.71 -21.30
C SER A 167 -5.88 6.80 -20.22
N ILE A 168 -6.19 5.52 -20.30
CA ILE A 168 -5.78 4.51 -19.33
C ILE A 168 -5.19 3.34 -20.11
N SER A 169 -3.99 2.90 -19.74
CA SER A 169 -3.28 1.80 -20.38
C SER A 169 -2.46 1.02 -19.35
N LEU A 170 -1.96 -0.14 -19.73
CA LEU A 170 -0.91 -0.81 -18.95
C LEU A 170 0.36 0.05 -18.93
N GLU A 171 1.13 -0.07 -17.85
CA GLU A 171 2.48 0.50 -17.76
C GLU A 171 3.46 -0.53 -18.30
N GLU A 172 3.86 -0.38 -19.56
CA GLU A 172 4.72 -1.36 -20.26
C GLU A 172 6.17 -1.32 -19.79
N ASP A 173 6.69 -0.16 -19.41
CA ASP A 173 8.07 0.02 -18.98
C ASP A 173 8.42 -0.74 -17.69
N MET A 174 7.43 -1.04 -16.85
CA MET A 174 7.64 -1.83 -15.62
C MET A 174 7.57 -3.34 -15.85
N MET A 175 6.99 -3.79 -16.95
CA MET A 175 6.92 -5.22 -17.29
C MET A 175 8.23 -5.78 -17.87
N GLU A 176 9.06 -4.96 -18.50
CA GLU A 176 10.35 -5.40 -19.07
C GLU A 176 11.37 -5.73 -17.98
N VAL A 177 11.30 -5.08 -16.82
CA VAL A 177 12.27 -5.31 -15.72
C VAL A 177 12.08 -6.67 -15.08
N THR A 178 10.85 -7.16 -14.95
CA THR A 178 10.54 -8.47 -14.35
C THR A 178 10.88 -9.65 -15.27
N SER A 179 10.88 -9.44 -16.59
CA SER A 179 11.24 -10.50 -17.55
C SER A 179 12.75 -10.66 -17.78
N ALA A 180 13.55 -9.65 -17.41
CA ALA A 180 15.00 -9.68 -17.56
C ALA A 180 15.75 -10.44 -16.45
N GLU A 181 15.13 -10.61 -15.28
CA GLU A 181 15.77 -11.32 -14.14
C GLU A 181 15.60 -12.85 -14.18
N GLU A 182 14.66 -13.38 -14.97
CA GLU A 182 14.48 -14.84 -15.10
C GLU A 182 15.37 -15.53 -16.15
N GLY A 183 16.18 -14.77 -16.89
CA GLY A 183 16.98 -15.27 -18.03
C GLY A 183 18.45 -15.61 -17.74
N GLU A 184 19.01 -15.35 -16.58
CA GLU A 184 20.46 -15.45 -16.33
C GLU A 184 20.89 -16.50 -15.29
N ASN A 185 20.17 -17.63 -15.20
CA ASN A 185 20.64 -18.80 -14.46
C ASN A 185 20.32 -20.09 -15.23
N SER A 186 21.13 -20.36 -16.25
CA SER A 186 21.25 -21.70 -16.89
C SER A 186 22.69 -21.99 -17.23
#